data_e69e59cd9381fb4b4de8382f23ec959c
#
_entry.id   e69e59cd9381fb4b4de8382f23ec959c
#
_cell.length_a   1.000
_cell.length_b   1.000
_cell.length_c   1.000
_cell.angle_alpha   90.00
_cell.angle_beta   90.00
_cell.angle_gamma   90.00
#
_symmetry.space_group_name_H-M   'P 1'
#
loop_
_entity.id
_entity.type
_entity.pdbx_description
1 polymer ?
#
loop_
_entity_poly.entity_id
_entity_poly.type
_entity_poly.pdbx_seq_one_letter_code
_entity_poly.pdbx_strand_id
1 'polypeptide(L)'
;MALTLYDKLWRDHLVHQESDGSCLIYIDRQLLHEVTSPQAFEGLALAGRKPWRVSANLAVADHNVPTKNRSAGIEDPISKLQVDTLDSNCATYGITEFPMSDVRQGIVHVVGPEQGATLPGMTVVCGDSHTSTHGAVAALAFGIGTSEVEHALATQTLTMKKSRNMLVKVEGKLPFGCTAKDVVLHVIGIIGTAGGTGHAIEFAGSTIRELSVEGRMTICNMAIEAGARSGLVAVDDKTVDYFRGRPFAPSGVLWDQAVAYWRTLHSDPGAHFDRVVEVDAHEIKPQVSWGTSPEMVLPVDSRVPDPDRERDDVRRSGMERALEYMGLTPNTPLVDIRIDRVFIGSCTNSRIEDLRAAAEVARGKRVARNVKQAMVVPGSGLVKLQAEREGLDRIFIDAGFEWREPGCSMCLAMNADRLEPGERCASTSNRNFEGRQGMGGRTHLVSPAMAAAAAIAGHFVDVRNFR
;
A
#
# COMPACT_ATOMS: atom_id res chain seq x y z
N MET A 1 17.79 -7.77 -27.81
CA MET A 1 17.91 -8.38 -26.47
C MET A 1 16.52 -8.56 -25.90
N ALA A 2 16.27 -9.65 -25.19
CA ALA A 2 15.05 -9.82 -24.42
C ALA A 2 15.04 -8.83 -23.26
N LEU A 3 13.91 -8.13 -23.04
CA LEU A 3 13.76 -7.06 -22.06
C LEU A 3 12.80 -7.49 -20.95
N THR A 4 13.11 -7.10 -19.73
CA THR A 4 12.15 -7.21 -18.61
C THR A 4 11.04 -6.17 -18.78
N LEU A 5 9.94 -6.34 -18.05
CA LEU A 5 8.87 -5.32 -17.97
C LEU A 5 9.46 -3.96 -17.52
N TYR A 6 10.32 -3.97 -16.51
CA TYR A 6 10.97 -2.76 -16.03
C TYR A 6 11.86 -2.12 -17.10
N ASP A 7 12.62 -2.90 -17.88
CA ASP A 7 13.45 -2.38 -18.96
C ASP A 7 12.64 -1.71 -20.07
N LYS A 8 11.47 -2.27 -20.42
CA LYS A 8 10.54 -1.68 -21.39
C LYS A 8 10.01 -0.35 -20.90
N LEU A 9 9.47 -0.32 -19.68
CA LEU A 9 8.94 0.90 -19.06
C LEU A 9 10.02 1.98 -18.94
N TRP A 10 11.22 1.60 -18.51
CA TRP A 10 12.36 2.52 -18.42
C TRP A 10 12.74 3.11 -19.76
N ARG A 11 12.91 2.26 -20.78
CA ARG A 11 13.30 2.68 -22.13
C ARG A 11 12.30 3.64 -22.75
N ASP A 12 11.01 3.37 -22.55
CA ASP A 12 9.93 4.16 -23.16
C ASP A 12 9.81 5.56 -22.54
N HIS A 13 10.40 5.79 -21.33
CA HIS A 13 10.39 7.08 -20.64
C HIS A 13 11.77 7.74 -20.53
N LEU A 14 12.82 7.09 -21.03
CA LEU A 14 14.18 7.65 -21.00
C LEU A 14 14.28 8.81 -21.98
N VAL A 15 14.48 10.03 -21.45
CA VAL A 15 14.68 11.25 -22.24
C VAL A 15 16.15 11.41 -22.61
N HIS A 16 17.04 11.23 -21.63
CA HIS A 16 18.49 11.39 -21.82
C HIS A 16 19.25 10.56 -20.79
N GLN A 17 20.43 10.10 -21.16
CA GLN A 17 21.35 9.42 -20.27
C GLN A 17 22.70 10.11 -20.29
N GLU A 18 23.17 10.50 -19.12
CA GLU A 18 24.48 11.11 -18.93
C GLU A 18 25.61 10.06 -18.91
N SER A 19 26.82 10.51 -19.08
CA SER A 19 28.02 9.64 -19.10
C SER A 19 28.30 8.95 -17.75
N ASP A 20 27.81 9.48 -16.65
CA ASP A 20 27.93 8.89 -15.30
C ASP A 20 26.85 7.85 -15.00
N GLY A 21 25.95 7.58 -15.97
CA GLY A 21 24.84 6.67 -15.88
C GLY A 21 23.58 7.27 -15.25
N SER A 22 23.56 8.56 -14.92
CA SER A 22 22.35 9.28 -14.53
C SER A 22 21.40 9.40 -15.73
N CYS A 23 20.12 9.25 -15.50
CA CYS A 23 19.10 9.25 -16.54
C CYS A 23 18.02 10.28 -16.23
N LEU A 24 17.67 11.09 -17.22
CA LEU A 24 16.49 11.95 -17.16
C LEU A 24 15.29 11.14 -17.65
N ILE A 25 14.31 10.94 -16.78
CA ILE A 25 13.10 10.14 -17.03
C ILE A 25 11.89 11.07 -17.07
N TYR A 26 11.06 10.90 -18.11
CA TYR A 26 9.78 11.60 -18.25
C TYR A 26 8.75 11.01 -17.24
N ILE A 27 7.94 11.89 -16.66
CA ILE A 27 6.90 11.53 -15.69
C ILE A 27 5.53 11.80 -16.30
N ASP A 28 4.72 10.75 -16.48
CA ASP A 28 3.37 10.87 -17.08
C ASP A 28 2.35 11.40 -16.08
N ARG A 29 2.43 10.94 -14.83
CA ARG A 29 1.47 11.24 -13.78
C ARG A 29 2.17 11.57 -12.47
N GLN A 30 1.78 12.69 -11.88
CA GLN A 30 2.13 13.04 -10.51
C GLN A 30 0.86 13.07 -9.66
N LEU A 31 0.87 12.30 -8.58
CA LEU A 31 -0.17 12.32 -7.58
C LEU A 31 0.29 13.24 -6.44
N LEU A 32 -0.64 14.05 -5.94
CA LEU A 32 -0.36 15.06 -4.92
C LEU A 32 -1.26 14.83 -3.71
N HIS A 33 -0.71 15.05 -2.53
CA HIS A 33 -1.45 15.06 -1.28
C HIS A 33 -0.93 16.17 -0.35
N GLU A 34 -1.65 16.44 0.74
CA GLU A 34 -1.45 17.61 1.58
C GLU A 34 -0.15 17.61 2.38
N VAL A 35 0.53 16.46 2.54
CA VAL A 35 1.72 16.39 3.41
C VAL A 35 2.99 16.93 2.73
N THR A 36 3.20 16.59 1.46
CA THR A 36 4.45 16.91 0.74
C THR A 36 4.30 18.02 -0.31
N SER A 37 3.08 18.32 -0.73
CA SER A 37 2.86 19.31 -1.79
C SER A 37 2.99 20.79 -1.36
N PRO A 38 2.68 21.21 -0.10
CA PRO A 38 2.75 22.62 0.27
C PRO A 38 4.11 23.27 0.00
N GLN A 39 5.19 22.66 0.48
CA GLN A 39 6.55 23.17 0.27
C GLN A 39 6.99 23.11 -1.20
N ALA A 40 6.52 22.12 -1.96
CA ALA A 40 6.82 22.02 -3.39
C ALA A 40 6.18 23.19 -4.18
N PHE A 41 4.94 23.55 -3.88
CA PHE A 41 4.28 24.69 -4.48
C PHE A 41 4.88 26.03 -4.04
N GLU A 42 5.28 26.15 -2.78
CA GLU A 42 6.00 27.31 -2.28
C GLU A 42 7.32 27.51 -3.03
N GLY A 43 8.12 26.45 -3.22
CA GLY A 43 9.35 26.47 -3.99
C GLY A 43 9.13 26.92 -5.44
N LEU A 44 8.08 26.39 -6.10
CA LEU A 44 7.68 26.85 -7.44
C LEU A 44 7.37 28.34 -7.48
N ALA A 45 6.57 28.84 -6.52
CA ALA A 45 6.17 30.25 -6.47
C ALA A 45 7.37 31.16 -6.23
N LEU A 46 8.27 30.81 -5.30
CA LEU A 46 9.51 31.54 -5.03
C LEU A 46 10.45 31.59 -6.25
N ALA A 47 10.48 30.51 -7.04
CA ALA A 47 11.25 30.46 -8.28
C ALA A 47 10.54 31.14 -9.48
N GLY A 48 9.35 31.71 -9.29
CA GLY A 48 8.54 32.31 -10.35
C GLY A 48 8.07 31.31 -11.40
N ARG A 49 7.96 30.02 -11.05
CA ARG A 49 7.58 28.91 -11.94
C ARG A 49 6.14 28.49 -11.73
N LYS A 50 5.61 27.76 -12.70
CA LYS A 50 4.27 27.16 -12.65
C LYS A 50 4.39 25.68 -13.02
N PRO A 51 3.41 24.84 -12.65
CA PRO A 51 3.35 23.46 -13.13
C PRO A 51 3.39 23.40 -14.67
N TRP A 52 4.32 22.63 -15.20
CA TRP A 52 4.54 22.52 -16.64
C TRP A 52 3.33 21.93 -17.37
N ARG A 53 2.81 20.81 -16.86
CA ARG A 53 1.66 20.10 -17.43
C ARG A 53 0.61 19.86 -16.34
N VAL A 54 -0.30 20.81 -16.19
CA VAL A 54 -1.33 20.77 -15.14
C VAL A 54 -2.13 19.47 -15.17
N SER A 55 -2.54 19.00 -16.36
CA SER A 55 -3.35 17.78 -16.53
C SER A 55 -2.61 16.48 -16.16
N ALA A 56 -1.30 16.51 -15.95
CA ALA A 56 -0.54 15.37 -15.45
C ALA A 56 -0.66 15.18 -13.94
N ASN A 57 -1.24 16.16 -13.24
CA ASN A 57 -1.35 16.15 -11.79
C ASN A 57 -2.78 15.83 -11.36
N LEU A 58 -2.90 15.02 -10.29
CA LEU A 58 -4.15 14.73 -9.60
C LEU A 58 -3.91 14.83 -8.10
N ALA A 59 -4.76 15.58 -7.41
CA ALA A 59 -4.62 15.85 -5.99
C ALA A 59 -5.78 15.26 -5.18
N VAL A 60 -5.46 14.82 -3.96
CA VAL A 60 -6.42 14.38 -2.95
C VAL A 60 -5.78 14.47 -1.57
N ALA A 61 -6.51 15.00 -0.58
CA ALA A 61 -6.09 14.95 0.82
C ALA A 61 -6.50 13.61 1.43
N ASP A 62 -5.56 12.91 2.11
CA ASP A 62 -5.80 11.57 2.64
C ASP A 62 -5.15 11.26 4.00
N HIS A 63 -4.11 11.98 4.40
CA HIS A 63 -3.36 11.76 5.65
C HIS A 63 -3.95 12.49 6.85
N ASN A 64 -4.25 13.77 6.68
CA ASN A 64 -4.70 14.68 7.75
C ASN A 64 -6.23 14.83 7.82
N VAL A 65 -6.96 14.03 7.08
CA VAL A 65 -8.42 14.08 7.04
C VAL A 65 -9.03 13.28 8.20
N PRO A 66 -10.09 13.80 8.87
CA PRO A 66 -10.78 13.06 9.90
C PRO A 66 -11.58 11.90 9.31
N THR A 67 -11.55 10.75 9.98
CA THR A 67 -12.35 9.56 9.63
C THR A 67 -13.64 9.47 10.45
N LYS A 68 -13.84 10.38 11.42
CA LYS A 68 -15.02 10.48 12.26
C LYS A 68 -15.48 11.94 12.30
N ASN A 69 -16.79 12.15 12.36
CA ASN A 69 -17.40 13.50 12.44
C ASN A 69 -16.88 14.48 11.37
N ARG A 70 -16.62 14.00 10.16
CA ARG A 70 -16.00 14.77 9.07
C ARG A 70 -16.72 16.09 8.76
N SER A 71 -18.05 16.15 8.96
CA SER A 71 -18.85 17.37 8.81
C SER A 71 -18.49 18.47 9.78
N ALA A 72 -17.84 18.18 10.90
CA ALA A 72 -17.34 19.17 11.85
C ALA A 72 -16.03 19.83 11.41
N GLY A 73 -15.40 19.33 10.33
CA GLY A 73 -14.13 19.83 9.81
C GLY A 73 -12.92 19.17 10.48
N ILE A 74 -11.75 19.77 10.28
CA ILE A 74 -10.46 19.31 10.82
C ILE A 74 -10.15 20.14 12.07
N GLU A 75 -10.06 19.46 13.22
CA GLU A 75 -9.83 20.12 14.51
C GLU A 75 -8.37 20.55 14.71
N ASP A 76 -7.40 19.73 14.27
CA ASP A 76 -5.99 20.05 14.38
C ASP A 76 -5.61 21.19 13.42
N PRO A 77 -5.07 22.32 13.95
CA PRO A 77 -4.79 23.50 13.10
C PRO A 77 -3.72 23.25 12.03
N ILE A 78 -2.74 22.38 12.29
CA ILE A 78 -1.66 22.09 11.34
C ILE A 78 -2.21 21.20 10.23
N SER A 79 -2.94 20.17 10.56
CA SER A 79 -3.64 19.30 9.59
C SER A 79 -4.58 20.12 8.71
N LYS A 80 -5.38 21.03 9.33
CA LYS A 80 -6.27 21.92 8.58
C LYS A 80 -5.49 22.82 7.62
N LEU A 81 -4.41 23.44 8.08
CA LEU A 81 -3.59 24.32 7.25
C LEU A 81 -3.02 23.58 6.03
N GLN A 82 -2.56 22.31 6.21
CA GLN A 82 -2.02 21.51 5.11
C GLN A 82 -3.09 21.18 4.06
N VAL A 83 -4.30 20.81 4.49
CA VAL A 83 -5.41 20.52 3.57
C VAL A 83 -5.86 21.80 2.86
N ASP A 84 -6.11 22.89 3.59
CA ASP A 84 -6.50 24.17 3.01
C ASP A 84 -5.44 24.69 2.00
N THR A 85 -4.16 24.42 2.25
CA THR A 85 -3.06 24.80 1.35
C THR A 85 -3.08 23.96 0.07
N LEU A 86 -3.36 22.64 0.16
CA LEU A 86 -3.54 21.82 -1.03
C LEU A 86 -4.69 22.34 -1.89
N ASP A 87 -5.87 22.55 -1.30
CA ASP A 87 -7.06 23.07 -1.98
C ASP A 87 -6.75 24.40 -2.68
N SER A 88 -6.08 25.33 -1.97
CA SER A 88 -5.69 26.65 -2.50
C SER A 88 -4.72 26.54 -3.67
N ASN A 89 -3.71 25.68 -3.57
CA ASN A 89 -2.75 25.46 -4.64
C ASN A 89 -3.40 24.82 -5.87
N CYS A 90 -4.26 23.81 -5.68
CA CYS A 90 -5.00 23.18 -6.76
C CYS A 90 -5.90 24.19 -7.49
N ALA A 91 -6.62 25.03 -6.75
CA ALA A 91 -7.44 26.10 -7.32
C ALA A 91 -6.60 27.14 -8.08
N THR A 92 -5.45 27.55 -7.52
CA THR A 92 -4.55 28.56 -8.12
C THR A 92 -3.98 28.11 -9.45
N TYR A 93 -3.58 26.84 -9.55
CA TYR A 93 -2.92 26.30 -10.75
C TYR A 93 -3.88 25.51 -11.67
N GLY A 94 -5.15 25.33 -11.29
CA GLY A 94 -6.14 24.59 -12.06
C GLY A 94 -5.88 23.07 -12.09
N ILE A 95 -5.26 22.53 -11.04
CA ILE A 95 -5.01 21.09 -10.89
C ILE A 95 -6.31 20.41 -10.49
N THR A 96 -6.58 19.24 -11.10
CA THR A 96 -7.72 18.41 -10.73
C THR A 96 -7.52 17.89 -9.31
N GLU A 97 -8.49 18.17 -8.46
CA GLU A 97 -8.52 17.72 -7.07
C GLU A 97 -9.84 17.05 -6.73
N PHE A 98 -9.80 16.08 -5.84
CA PHE A 98 -10.96 15.54 -5.15
C PHE A 98 -10.91 16.00 -3.68
N PRO A 99 -11.51 17.16 -3.36
CA PRO A 99 -11.49 17.71 -2.01
C PRO A 99 -12.24 16.79 -1.03
N MET A 100 -12.07 17.03 0.27
CA MET A 100 -12.64 16.20 1.34
C MET A 100 -14.16 15.98 1.25
N SER A 101 -14.89 16.89 0.59
CA SER A 101 -16.34 16.80 0.34
C SER A 101 -16.72 16.00 -0.90
N ASP A 102 -15.77 15.67 -1.79
CA ASP A 102 -16.03 14.90 -3.00
C ASP A 102 -16.15 13.41 -2.67
N VAL A 103 -17.14 12.75 -3.25
CA VAL A 103 -17.34 11.30 -3.07
C VAL A 103 -16.17 10.45 -3.59
N ARG A 104 -15.35 11.00 -4.48
CA ARG A 104 -14.14 10.35 -5.01
C ARG A 104 -12.92 10.53 -4.08
N GLN A 105 -13.06 11.34 -3.03
CA GLN A 105 -11.97 11.50 -2.05
C GLN A 105 -11.64 10.16 -1.40
N GLY A 106 -10.36 9.95 -1.13
CA GLY A 106 -9.84 8.75 -0.48
C GLY A 106 -8.32 8.72 -0.51
N ILE A 107 -7.77 7.59 -0.18
CA ILE A 107 -6.32 7.38 -0.20
C ILE A 107 -5.79 7.51 -1.63
N VAL A 108 -4.78 8.33 -1.84
CA VAL A 108 -4.23 8.67 -3.16
C VAL A 108 -3.90 7.43 -4.00
N HIS A 109 -3.36 6.36 -3.39
CA HIS A 109 -3.03 5.11 -4.07
C HIS A 109 -4.23 4.16 -4.28
N VAL A 110 -5.40 4.49 -3.76
CA VAL A 110 -6.67 3.86 -4.11
C VAL A 110 -7.34 4.66 -5.21
N VAL A 111 -7.42 5.97 -5.05
CA VAL A 111 -8.09 6.90 -5.98
C VAL A 111 -7.46 6.89 -7.38
N GLY A 112 -6.13 6.89 -7.48
CA GLY A 112 -5.44 6.90 -8.77
C GLY A 112 -5.89 5.78 -9.71
N PRO A 113 -5.75 4.51 -9.34
CA PRO A 113 -6.23 3.39 -10.17
C PRO A 113 -7.76 3.33 -10.28
N GLU A 114 -8.49 3.61 -9.19
CA GLU A 114 -9.95 3.58 -9.16
C GLU A 114 -10.56 4.54 -10.19
N GLN A 115 -9.95 5.70 -10.38
CA GLN A 115 -10.39 6.66 -11.38
C GLN A 115 -9.81 6.39 -12.78
N GLY A 116 -8.86 5.47 -12.93
CA GLY A 116 -8.11 5.29 -14.17
C GLY A 116 -7.14 6.43 -14.45
N ALA A 117 -6.75 7.19 -13.41
CA ALA A 117 -5.78 8.27 -13.53
C ALA A 117 -4.34 7.76 -13.59
N THR A 118 -4.10 6.54 -13.14
CA THR A 118 -2.85 5.79 -13.30
C THR A 118 -3.13 4.54 -14.12
N LEU A 119 -2.44 4.40 -15.24
CA LEU A 119 -2.70 3.40 -16.28
C LEU A 119 -1.45 2.57 -16.56
N PRO A 120 -1.59 1.38 -17.17
CA PRO A 120 -0.46 0.59 -17.61
C PRO A 120 0.47 1.37 -18.54
N GLY A 121 1.77 1.20 -18.38
CA GLY A 121 2.79 1.84 -19.20
C GLY A 121 3.17 3.25 -18.76
N MET A 122 2.49 3.86 -17.79
CA MET A 122 2.85 5.19 -17.28
C MET A 122 4.03 5.14 -16.30
N THR A 123 4.75 6.25 -16.20
CA THR A 123 5.54 6.61 -15.02
C THR A 123 4.65 7.38 -14.05
N VAL A 124 4.62 6.96 -12.78
CA VAL A 124 3.79 7.55 -11.73
C VAL A 124 4.63 7.91 -10.52
N VAL A 125 4.55 9.15 -10.07
CA VAL A 125 5.25 9.61 -8.86
C VAL A 125 4.31 10.27 -7.87
N CYS A 126 4.67 10.22 -6.60
CA CYS A 126 3.97 10.86 -5.50
C CYS A 126 4.94 11.09 -4.34
N GLY A 127 4.69 12.07 -3.50
CA GLY A 127 5.43 12.31 -2.27
C GLY A 127 5.19 11.28 -1.16
N ASP A 128 4.79 10.06 -1.52
CA ASP A 128 4.55 8.93 -0.62
C ASP A 128 5.27 7.68 -1.13
N SER A 129 5.91 6.95 -0.21
CA SER A 129 6.70 5.75 -0.54
C SER A 129 5.88 4.61 -1.15
N HIS A 130 4.57 4.50 -0.80
CA HIS A 130 3.69 3.45 -1.31
C HIS A 130 3.15 3.70 -2.72
N THR A 131 3.68 4.68 -3.43
CA THR A 131 3.44 4.89 -4.86
C THR A 131 3.75 3.63 -5.70
N SER A 132 4.63 2.75 -5.19
CA SER A 132 4.87 1.43 -5.78
C SER A 132 3.60 0.59 -6.01
N THR A 133 2.50 0.88 -5.30
CA THR A 133 1.18 0.26 -5.50
C THR A 133 0.75 0.23 -6.97
N HIS A 134 1.01 1.31 -7.71
CA HIS A 134 0.56 1.44 -9.10
C HIS A 134 1.31 0.51 -10.07
N GLY A 135 2.44 -0.08 -9.65
CA GLY A 135 3.12 -1.12 -10.42
C GLY A 135 2.32 -2.42 -10.59
N ALA A 136 1.27 -2.61 -9.79
CA ALA A 136 0.31 -3.70 -9.93
C ALA A 136 -0.39 -3.75 -11.29
N VAL A 137 -0.41 -2.62 -11.99
CA VAL A 137 -0.97 -2.47 -13.34
C VAL A 137 0.11 -2.15 -14.38
N ALA A 138 1.35 -2.56 -14.11
CA ALA A 138 2.51 -2.30 -14.98
C ALA A 138 2.77 -0.80 -15.22
N ALA A 139 2.58 0.04 -14.20
CA ALA A 139 3.09 1.40 -14.18
C ALA A 139 4.47 1.43 -13.51
N LEU A 140 5.43 2.18 -14.05
CA LEU A 140 6.69 2.45 -13.36
C LEU A 140 6.44 3.51 -12.28
N ALA A 141 6.16 3.05 -11.08
CA ALA A 141 5.66 3.87 -9.99
C ALA A 141 6.60 3.84 -8.77
N PHE A 142 6.91 5.01 -8.22
CA PHE A 142 7.81 5.14 -7.07
C PHE A 142 7.60 6.43 -6.29
N GLY A 143 7.89 6.38 -4.99
CA GLY A 143 7.86 7.53 -4.10
C GLY A 143 9.05 8.47 -4.32
N ILE A 144 8.81 9.77 -4.12
CA ILE A 144 9.79 10.83 -4.28
C ILE A 144 9.76 11.80 -3.10
N GLY A 145 10.85 12.52 -2.88
CA GLY A 145 10.94 13.57 -1.86
C GLY A 145 10.28 14.88 -2.31
N THR A 146 10.05 15.78 -1.36
CA THR A 146 9.39 17.09 -1.59
C THR A 146 10.07 17.92 -2.69
N SER A 147 11.41 17.96 -2.71
CA SER A 147 12.16 18.68 -3.76
C SER A 147 12.00 18.04 -5.15
N GLU A 148 11.83 16.73 -5.21
CA GLU A 148 11.55 16.02 -6.45
C GLU A 148 10.08 16.23 -6.89
N VAL A 149 9.14 16.40 -5.94
CA VAL A 149 7.75 16.82 -6.23
C VAL A 149 7.74 18.18 -6.93
N GLU A 150 8.48 19.17 -6.38
CA GLU A 150 8.66 20.49 -7.01
C GLU A 150 9.25 20.36 -8.41
N HIS A 151 10.34 19.58 -8.54
CA HIS A 151 11.02 19.39 -9.83
C HIS A 151 10.10 18.76 -10.88
N ALA A 152 9.37 17.71 -10.50
CA ALA A 152 8.42 17.06 -11.40
C ALA A 152 7.25 17.98 -11.80
N LEU A 153 6.74 18.82 -10.88
CA LEU A 153 5.76 19.86 -11.21
C LEU A 153 6.30 20.83 -12.26
N ALA A 154 7.57 21.29 -12.09
CA ALA A 154 8.18 22.29 -12.94
C ALA A 154 8.57 21.76 -14.34
N THR A 155 8.96 20.50 -14.46
CA THR A 155 9.68 19.98 -15.64
C THR A 155 9.06 18.73 -16.25
N GLN A 156 8.20 18.04 -15.53
CA GLN A 156 7.65 16.72 -15.88
C GLN A 156 8.74 15.64 -16.04
N THR A 157 9.88 15.83 -15.40
CA THR A 157 11.02 14.90 -15.46
C THR A 157 11.67 14.72 -14.10
N LEU A 158 12.42 13.63 -13.94
CA LEU A 158 13.28 13.38 -12.79
C LEU A 158 14.62 12.80 -13.24
N THR A 159 15.70 13.16 -12.52
CA THR A 159 17.02 12.57 -12.73
C THR A 159 17.22 11.44 -11.73
N MET A 160 17.51 10.23 -12.23
CA MET A 160 17.71 9.06 -11.41
C MET A 160 18.60 8.01 -12.08
N LYS A 161 19.11 7.05 -11.29
CA LYS A 161 19.82 5.89 -11.83
C LYS A 161 18.86 4.71 -11.99
N LYS A 162 19.07 3.94 -13.07
CA LYS A 162 18.30 2.72 -13.33
C LYS A 162 18.56 1.68 -12.25
N SER A 163 17.49 1.11 -11.70
CA SER A 163 17.56 -0.01 -10.76
C SER A 163 17.90 -1.32 -11.47
N ARG A 164 18.40 -2.29 -10.72
CA ARG A 164 18.57 -3.68 -11.19
C ARG A 164 17.20 -4.39 -11.26
N ASN A 165 17.13 -5.46 -12.03
CA ASN A 165 15.93 -6.28 -12.18
C ASN A 165 15.92 -7.41 -11.15
N MET A 166 14.83 -7.56 -10.39
CA MET A 166 14.61 -8.69 -9.50
C MET A 166 13.28 -9.36 -9.83
N LEU A 167 13.28 -10.68 -9.93
CA LEU A 167 12.08 -11.50 -10.10
C LEU A 167 11.72 -12.18 -8.78
N VAL A 168 10.48 -12.01 -8.33
CA VAL A 168 9.86 -12.83 -7.28
C VAL A 168 8.78 -13.67 -7.95
N LYS A 169 9.03 -14.97 -8.07
CA LYS A 169 8.14 -15.92 -8.74
C LYS A 169 7.41 -16.75 -7.71
N VAL A 170 6.09 -16.61 -7.63
CA VAL A 170 5.24 -17.37 -6.71
C VAL A 170 4.40 -18.35 -7.50
N GLU A 171 4.69 -19.63 -7.35
CA GLU A 171 4.01 -20.71 -8.09
C GLU A 171 3.12 -21.54 -7.16
N GLY A 172 2.08 -22.11 -7.74
CA GLY A 172 1.13 -22.95 -7.05
C GLY A 172 -0.17 -22.22 -6.73
N LYS A 173 -1.06 -22.90 -6.00
CA LYS A 173 -2.35 -22.36 -5.56
C LYS A 173 -2.24 -21.92 -4.11
N LEU A 174 -2.66 -20.69 -3.85
CA LEU A 174 -2.68 -20.13 -2.50
C LEU A 174 -3.65 -20.93 -1.62
N PRO A 175 -3.24 -21.38 -0.41
CA PRO A 175 -4.10 -22.11 0.51
C PRO A 175 -5.32 -21.28 0.94
N PHE A 176 -6.41 -21.97 1.29
CA PHE A 176 -7.59 -21.33 1.84
C PHE A 176 -7.24 -20.44 3.05
N GLY A 177 -7.85 -19.27 3.15
CA GLY A 177 -7.61 -18.32 4.24
C GLY A 177 -6.36 -17.46 4.08
N CYS A 178 -5.50 -17.71 3.07
CA CYS A 178 -4.38 -16.85 2.72
C CYS A 178 -4.77 -15.84 1.63
N THR A 179 -4.17 -14.67 1.68
CA THR A 179 -4.43 -13.55 0.77
C THR A 179 -3.13 -13.00 0.19
N ALA A 180 -3.23 -12.02 -0.68
CA ALA A 180 -2.07 -11.29 -1.21
C ALA A 180 -1.18 -10.69 -0.10
N LYS A 181 -1.79 -10.30 1.04
CA LYS A 181 -1.06 -9.80 2.21
C LYS A 181 -0.15 -10.86 2.81
N ASP A 182 -0.64 -12.10 2.92
CA ASP A 182 0.16 -13.21 3.44
C ASP A 182 1.29 -13.56 2.48
N VAL A 183 1.06 -13.48 1.16
CA VAL A 183 2.11 -13.69 0.14
C VAL A 183 3.23 -12.67 0.32
N VAL A 184 2.92 -11.38 0.36
CA VAL A 184 3.97 -10.35 0.42
C VAL A 184 4.68 -10.33 1.77
N LEU A 185 3.99 -10.58 2.88
CA LEU A 185 4.62 -10.72 4.19
C LEU A 185 5.56 -11.92 4.23
N HIS A 186 5.15 -13.06 3.67
CA HIS A 186 6.01 -14.25 3.55
C HIS A 186 7.25 -13.97 2.71
N VAL A 187 7.11 -13.29 1.56
CA VAL A 187 8.25 -12.88 0.73
C VAL A 187 9.20 -11.96 1.51
N ILE A 188 8.67 -10.95 2.21
CA ILE A 188 9.51 -10.03 3.01
C ILE A 188 10.22 -10.79 4.14
N GLY A 189 9.55 -11.76 4.76
CA GLY A 189 10.17 -12.65 5.76
C GLY A 189 11.35 -13.45 5.21
N ILE A 190 11.32 -13.83 3.93
CA ILE A 190 12.41 -14.58 3.26
C ILE A 190 13.57 -13.66 2.87
N ILE A 191 13.27 -12.52 2.22
CA ILE A 191 14.31 -11.68 1.61
C ILE A 191 14.82 -10.57 2.53
N GLY A 192 14.08 -10.26 3.59
CA GLY A 192 14.35 -9.15 4.52
C GLY A 192 13.96 -7.78 3.96
N THR A 193 13.96 -6.76 4.85
CA THR A 193 13.63 -5.37 4.50
C THR A 193 14.66 -4.68 3.61
N ALA A 194 15.85 -5.24 3.47
CA ALA A 194 16.91 -4.75 2.59
C ALA A 194 17.08 -5.61 1.32
N GLY A 195 16.35 -6.71 1.19
CA GLY A 195 16.53 -7.70 0.12
C GLY A 195 16.30 -7.17 -1.28
N GLY A 196 15.43 -6.19 -1.44
CA GLY A 196 15.11 -5.51 -2.70
C GLY A 196 15.89 -4.23 -2.96
N THR A 197 16.83 -3.85 -2.07
CA THR A 197 17.57 -2.58 -2.20
C THR A 197 18.29 -2.47 -3.54
N GLY A 198 18.07 -1.36 -4.24
CA GLY A 198 18.62 -1.10 -5.57
C GLY A 198 17.96 -1.88 -6.70
N HIS A 199 16.83 -2.54 -6.45
CA HIS A 199 16.08 -3.28 -7.47
C HIS A 199 14.66 -2.69 -7.69
N ALA A 200 14.14 -2.94 -8.89
CA ALA A 200 12.72 -3.00 -9.16
C ALA A 200 12.31 -4.48 -9.15
N ILE A 201 11.27 -4.82 -8.38
CA ILE A 201 10.81 -6.21 -8.25
C ILE A 201 9.66 -6.47 -9.22
N GLU A 202 9.81 -7.43 -10.13
CA GLU A 202 8.70 -7.99 -10.88
C GLU A 202 8.15 -9.21 -10.14
N PHE A 203 6.87 -9.18 -9.81
CA PHE A 203 6.15 -10.32 -9.23
C PHE A 203 5.47 -11.10 -10.34
N ALA A 204 5.74 -12.41 -10.39
CA ALA A 204 5.23 -13.30 -11.42
C ALA A 204 4.87 -14.69 -10.84
N GLY A 205 4.46 -15.60 -11.70
CA GLY A 205 4.06 -16.95 -11.33
C GLY A 205 2.55 -17.16 -11.37
N SER A 206 2.13 -18.41 -11.22
CA SER A 206 0.70 -18.80 -11.30
C SER A 206 -0.12 -18.13 -10.21
N THR A 207 0.38 -18.07 -8.99
CA THR A 207 -0.28 -17.41 -7.85
C THR A 207 -0.55 -15.93 -8.17
N ILE A 208 0.44 -15.19 -8.68
CA ILE A 208 0.30 -13.76 -8.98
C ILE A 208 -0.72 -13.52 -10.11
N ARG A 209 -0.73 -14.38 -11.12
CA ARG A 209 -1.75 -14.31 -12.20
C ARG A 209 -3.17 -14.59 -11.69
N GLU A 210 -3.30 -15.46 -10.70
CA GLU A 210 -4.60 -15.78 -10.07
C GLU A 210 -5.17 -14.60 -9.25
N LEU A 211 -4.32 -13.75 -8.67
CA LEU A 211 -4.75 -12.60 -7.88
C LEU A 211 -5.62 -11.64 -8.72
N SER A 212 -6.54 -10.96 -8.04
CA SER A 212 -7.21 -9.76 -8.53
C SER A 212 -6.21 -8.61 -8.71
N VAL A 213 -6.62 -7.55 -9.39
CA VAL A 213 -5.81 -6.33 -9.52
C VAL A 213 -5.55 -5.71 -8.14
N GLU A 214 -6.55 -5.72 -7.26
CA GLU A 214 -6.45 -5.24 -5.89
C GLU A 214 -5.46 -6.06 -5.05
N GLY A 215 -5.46 -7.39 -5.20
CA GLY A 215 -4.47 -8.26 -4.58
C GLY A 215 -3.05 -7.98 -5.07
N ARG A 216 -2.87 -7.72 -6.37
CA ARG A 216 -1.58 -7.27 -6.94
C ARG A 216 -1.16 -5.91 -6.39
N MET A 217 -2.12 -4.99 -6.17
CA MET A 217 -1.85 -3.70 -5.51
C MET A 217 -1.32 -3.89 -4.09
N THR A 218 -1.86 -4.84 -3.33
CA THR A 218 -1.34 -5.19 -2.00
C THR A 218 0.13 -5.64 -2.06
N ILE A 219 0.48 -6.50 -3.02
CA ILE A 219 1.86 -6.99 -3.18
C ILE A 219 2.81 -5.85 -3.60
N CYS A 220 2.45 -5.07 -4.62
CA CYS A 220 3.27 -3.96 -5.10
C CYS A 220 3.37 -2.84 -4.08
N ASN A 221 2.30 -2.57 -3.29
CA ASN A 221 2.32 -1.63 -2.18
C ASN A 221 3.45 -1.95 -1.20
N MET A 222 3.60 -3.21 -0.83
CA MET A 222 4.59 -3.63 0.15
C MET A 222 5.97 -4.00 -0.44
N ALA A 223 6.20 -3.85 -1.72
CA ALA A 223 7.52 -4.02 -2.33
C ALA A 223 8.56 -3.06 -1.73
N ILE A 224 8.14 -1.84 -1.36
CA ILE A 224 9.00 -0.85 -0.70
C ILE A 224 9.44 -1.33 0.70
N GLU A 225 8.66 -2.17 1.36
CA GLU A 225 9.01 -2.73 2.67
C GLU A 225 10.11 -3.80 2.58
N ALA A 226 10.34 -4.32 1.38
CA ALA A 226 11.51 -5.15 1.05
C ALA A 226 12.72 -4.31 0.61
N GLY A 227 12.64 -2.97 0.64
CA GLY A 227 13.67 -2.04 0.19
C GLY A 227 13.71 -1.80 -1.31
N ALA A 228 12.78 -2.33 -2.10
CA ALA A 228 12.74 -2.15 -3.53
C ALA A 228 12.31 -0.73 -3.93
N ARG A 229 12.77 -0.27 -5.10
CA ARG A 229 12.34 1.03 -5.65
C ARG A 229 10.89 1.01 -6.15
N SER A 230 10.46 -0.11 -6.71
CA SER A 230 9.13 -0.34 -7.26
C SER A 230 8.79 -1.83 -7.23
N GLY A 231 7.50 -2.14 -7.19
CA GLY A 231 6.97 -3.48 -7.46
C GLY A 231 6.19 -3.44 -8.77
N LEU A 232 6.25 -4.47 -9.58
CA LEU A 232 5.62 -4.54 -10.90
C LEU A 232 4.91 -5.87 -11.09
N VAL A 233 3.77 -5.86 -11.76
CA VAL A 233 3.08 -7.04 -12.28
C VAL A 233 2.75 -6.80 -13.75
N ALA A 234 3.00 -7.80 -14.59
CA ALA A 234 2.70 -7.74 -16.02
C ALA A 234 1.20 -7.58 -16.29
N VAL A 235 0.86 -6.91 -17.38
CA VAL A 235 -0.52 -6.74 -17.83
C VAL A 235 -1.10 -8.07 -18.30
N ASP A 236 -2.32 -8.35 -17.89
CA ASP A 236 -3.17 -9.43 -18.39
C ASP A 236 -4.61 -8.93 -18.64
N ASP A 237 -5.52 -9.84 -18.98
CA ASP A 237 -6.92 -9.48 -19.23
C ASP A 237 -7.62 -8.88 -18.01
N LYS A 238 -7.27 -9.32 -16.78
CA LYS A 238 -7.80 -8.73 -15.54
C LYS A 238 -7.43 -7.25 -15.42
N THR A 239 -6.17 -6.91 -15.77
CA THR A 239 -5.70 -5.51 -15.79
C THR A 239 -6.46 -4.68 -16.81
N VAL A 240 -6.66 -5.19 -18.01
CA VAL A 240 -7.43 -4.50 -19.06
C VAL A 240 -8.87 -4.26 -18.62
N ASP A 241 -9.53 -5.30 -18.12
CA ASP A 241 -10.94 -5.21 -17.68
C ASP A 241 -11.13 -4.28 -16.48
N TYR A 242 -10.13 -4.22 -15.59
CA TYR A 242 -10.13 -3.31 -14.44
C TYR A 242 -10.26 -1.84 -14.86
N PHE A 243 -9.66 -1.43 -15.98
CA PHE A 243 -9.71 -0.04 -16.46
C PHE A 243 -10.86 0.28 -17.39
N ARG A 244 -11.62 -0.73 -17.85
CA ARG A 244 -12.71 -0.51 -18.79
C ARG A 244 -13.78 0.43 -18.23
N GLY A 245 -13.97 1.57 -18.93
CA GLY A 245 -15.00 2.56 -18.56
C GLY A 245 -14.68 3.42 -17.35
N ARG A 246 -13.44 3.40 -16.82
CA ARG A 246 -13.06 4.33 -15.76
C ARG A 246 -12.91 5.77 -16.28
N PRO A 247 -13.18 6.79 -15.43
CA PRO A 247 -13.33 8.18 -15.86
C PRO A 247 -12.14 8.74 -16.64
N PHE A 248 -10.90 8.42 -16.23
CA PHE A 248 -9.68 8.89 -16.88
C PHE A 248 -9.06 7.87 -17.83
N ALA A 249 -9.67 6.69 -17.98
CA ALA A 249 -9.21 5.71 -18.96
C ALA A 249 -9.58 6.17 -20.40
N PRO A 250 -8.77 5.83 -21.41
CA PRO A 250 -9.11 6.11 -22.79
C PRO A 250 -10.40 5.40 -23.22
N SER A 251 -11.06 5.93 -24.25
CA SER A 251 -12.30 5.38 -24.79
C SER A 251 -12.26 5.29 -26.33
N GLY A 252 -13.14 4.48 -26.93
CA GLY A 252 -13.23 4.31 -28.37
C GLY A 252 -11.91 3.83 -28.98
N VAL A 253 -11.50 4.40 -30.09
CA VAL A 253 -10.25 4.03 -30.82
C VAL A 253 -9.00 4.16 -29.93
N LEU A 254 -8.98 5.16 -29.03
CA LEU A 254 -7.84 5.33 -28.11
C LEU A 254 -7.78 4.18 -27.08
N TRP A 255 -8.92 3.61 -26.71
CA TRP A 255 -8.95 2.42 -25.86
C TRP A 255 -8.32 1.23 -26.56
N ASP A 256 -8.68 0.98 -27.81
CA ASP A 256 -8.15 -0.15 -28.60
C ASP A 256 -6.63 -0.03 -28.79
N GLN A 257 -6.14 1.19 -29.07
CA GLN A 257 -4.72 1.47 -29.15
C GLN A 257 -3.99 1.26 -27.81
N ALA A 258 -4.58 1.73 -26.71
CA ALA A 258 -4.04 1.55 -25.37
C ALA A 258 -3.96 0.06 -25.00
N VAL A 259 -5.01 -0.71 -25.23
CA VAL A 259 -5.04 -2.16 -24.96
C VAL A 259 -3.98 -2.89 -25.80
N ALA A 260 -3.82 -2.52 -27.07
CA ALA A 260 -2.79 -3.11 -27.92
C ALA A 260 -1.37 -2.87 -27.35
N TYR A 261 -1.11 -1.65 -26.86
CA TYR A 261 0.16 -1.33 -26.19
C TYR A 261 0.29 -2.04 -24.83
N TRP A 262 -0.73 -1.98 -24.00
CA TRP A 262 -0.72 -2.58 -22.65
C TRP A 262 -0.40 -4.08 -22.69
N ARG A 263 -0.91 -4.81 -23.68
CA ARG A 263 -0.63 -6.24 -23.87
C ARG A 263 0.83 -6.56 -24.17
N THR A 264 1.66 -5.56 -24.52
CA THR A 264 3.11 -5.73 -24.70
C THR A 264 3.89 -5.60 -23.38
N LEU A 265 3.23 -5.13 -22.31
CA LEU A 265 3.85 -4.85 -21.02
C LEU A 265 3.97 -6.12 -20.16
N HIS A 266 4.89 -6.96 -20.53
CA HIS A 266 5.35 -8.16 -19.83
C HIS A 266 6.82 -8.39 -20.18
N SER A 267 7.54 -9.13 -19.33
CA SER A 267 8.92 -9.53 -19.63
C SER A 267 8.98 -10.49 -20.81
N ASP A 268 9.95 -10.29 -21.68
CA ASP A 268 10.18 -11.18 -22.83
C ASP A 268 10.67 -12.56 -22.35
N PRO A 269 10.37 -13.65 -23.07
CA PRO A 269 10.98 -14.93 -22.79
C PRO A 269 12.51 -14.85 -22.83
N GLY A 270 13.17 -15.31 -21.76
CA GLY A 270 14.62 -15.24 -21.61
C GLY A 270 15.19 -13.86 -21.21
N ALA A 271 14.34 -12.94 -20.75
CA ALA A 271 14.80 -11.69 -20.14
C ALA A 271 15.67 -11.97 -18.91
N HIS A 272 16.73 -11.18 -18.74
CA HIS A 272 17.68 -11.34 -17.65
C HIS A 272 17.20 -10.62 -16.39
N PHE A 273 17.23 -11.33 -15.24
CA PHE A 273 17.04 -10.76 -13.93
C PHE A 273 18.33 -10.91 -13.12
N ASP A 274 18.75 -9.83 -12.47
CA ASP A 274 19.94 -9.81 -11.61
C ASP A 274 19.77 -10.70 -10.36
N ARG A 275 18.53 -10.87 -9.90
CA ARG A 275 18.17 -11.75 -8.80
C ARG A 275 16.82 -12.41 -9.05
N VAL A 276 16.73 -13.70 -8.72
CA VAL A 276 15.47 -14.47 -8.79
C VAL A 276 15.20 -15.09 -7.43
N VAL A 277 13.96 -14.97 -6.96
CA VAL A 277 13.45 -15.63 -5.75
C VAL A 277 12.24 -16.44 -6.15
N GLU A 278 12.26 -17.72 -5.87
CA GLU A 278 11.14 -18.63 -6.12
C GLU A 278 10.46 -19.01 -4.80
N VAL A 279 9.14 -18.99 -4.80
CA VAL A 279 8.30 -19.28 -3.64
C VAL A 279 7.22 -20.28 -4.04
N ASP A 280 7.05 -21.34 -3.27
CA ASP A 280 5.91 -22.25 -3.38
C ASP A 280 4.73 -21.70 -2.58
N ALA A 281 3.63 -21.36 -3.27
CA ALA A 281 2.43 -20.85 -2.62
C ALA A 281 1.80 -21.82 -1.62
N HIS A 282 2.02 -23.14 -1.77
CA HIS A 282 1.49 -24.14 -0.84
C HIS A 282 2.10 -24.05 0.57
N GLU A 283 3.30 -23.47 0.69
CA GLU A 283 3.96 -23.25 1.98
C GLU A 283 3.47 -22.02 2.71
N ILE A 284 2.74 -21.12 2.01
CA ILE A 284 2.26 -19.87 2.59
C ILE A 284 1.09 -20.17 3.53
N LYS A 285 1.20 -19.65 4.75
CA LYS A 285 0.17 -19.68 5.78
C LYS A 285 -0.24 -18.27 6.14
N PRO A 286 -1.39 -18.04 6.82
CA PRO A 286 -1.72 -16.73 7.36
C PRO A 286 -0.59 -16.18 8.22
N GLN A 287 -0.15 -14.96 7.91
CA GLN A 287 1.05 -14.33 8.50
C GLN A 287 0.70 -13.35 9.61
N VAL A 288 1.57 -13.26 10.62
CA VAL A 288 1.50 -12.28 11.72
C VAL A 288 2.89 -11.72 11.95
N SER A 289 3.08 -10.41 11.89
CA SER A 289 4.34 -9.82 12.33
C SER A 289 4.42 -9.83 13.86
N TRP A 290 5.55 -10.32 14.41
CA TRP A 290 5.76 -10.44 15.86
C TRP A 290 6.64 -9.32 16.43
N GLY A 291 7.41 -8.63 15.59
CA GLY A 291 8.35 -7.59 15.99
C GLY A 291 8.04 -6.22 15.41
N THR A 292 9.06 -5.38 15.33
CA THR A 292 8.99 -3.96 14.93
C THR A 292 9.39 -3.70 13.49
N SER A 293 9.43 -4.74 12.67
CA SER A 293 9.75 -4.68 11.23
C SER A 293 8.87 -5.67 10.45
N PRO A 294 8.47 -5.39 9.21
CA PRO A 294 7.72 -6.33 8.38
C PRO A 294 8.43 -7.65 8.09
N GLU A 295 9.77 -7.71 8.18
CA GLU A 295 10.53 -8.96 8.07
C GLU A 295 10.43 -9.86 9.30
N MET A 296 10.08 -9.26 10.45
CA MET A 296 9.84 -10.00 11.70
C MET A 296 8.43 -10.61 11.68
N VAL A 297 8.20 -11.54 10.78
CA VAL A 297 6.91 -12.15 10.47
C VAL A 297 7.01 -13.67 10.52
N LEU A 298 5.92 -14.32 10.93
CA LEU A 298 5.81 -15.77 11.03
C LEU A 298 4.38 -16.22 10.71
N PRO A 299 4.20 -17.47 10.29
CA PRO A 299 2.89 -18.13 10.26
C PRO A 299 2.19 -18.06 11.62
N VAL A 300 0.88 -17.84 11.60
CA VAL A 300 0.06 -17.69 12.82
C VAL A 300 0.13 -18.88 13.79
N ASP A 301 0.41 -20.08 13.28
CA ASP A 301 0.58 -21.32 14.05
C ASP A 301 1.99 -21.48 14.65
N SER A 302 2.82 -20.45 14.56
CA SER A 302 4.18 -20.42 15.09
C SER A 302 4.24 -19.85 16.52
N ARG A 303 5.46 -19.78 17.04
CA ARG A 303 5.77 -19.18 18.34
C ARG A 303 6.70 -17.99 18.18
N VAL A 304 6.59 -17.03 19.08
CA VAL A 304 7.52 -15.91 19.20
C VAL A 304 8.95 -16.46 19.27
N PRO A 305 9.87 -15.97 18.43
CA PRO A 305 11.24 -16.49 18.38
C PRO A 305 11.98 -16.27 19.70
N ASP A 306 12.93 -17.15 19.95
CA ASP A 306 13.80 -17.12 21.12
C ASP A 306 15.17 -16.53 20.71
N PRO A 307 15.54 -15.33 21.18
CA PRO A 307 16.81 -14.68 20.85
C PRO A 307 18.04 -15.53 21.22
N ASP A 308 17.94 -16.37 22.26
CA ASP A 308 19.04 -17.24 22.69
C ASP A 308 19.41 -18.31 21.63
N ARG A 309 18.54 -18.53 20.67
CA ARG A 309 18.78 -19.45 19.54
C ARG A 309 19.40 -18.78 18.33
N GLU A 310 19.44 -17.43 18.29
CA GLU A 310 20.07 -16.69 17.22
C GLU A 310 21.59 -16.59 17.46
N ARG A 311 22.36 -16.94 16.43
CA ARG A 311 23.83 -16.97 16.50
C ARG A 311 24.48 -15.65 16.12
N ASP A 312 23.80 -14.86 15.33
CA ASP A 312 24.25 -13.53 14.92
C ASP A 312 23.93 -12.53 16.02
N ASP A 313 24.95 -11.92 16.60
CA ASP A 313 24.81 -11.00 17.73
C ASP A 313 23.97 -9.75 17.39
N VAL A 314 24.06 -9.24 16.16
CA VAL A 314 23.31 -8.07 15.71
C VAL A 314 21.83 -8.43 15.58
N ARG A 315 21.54 -9.57 14.98
CA ARG A 315 20.15 -10.08 14.87
C ARG A 315 19.58 -10.38 16.24
N ARG A 316 20.33 -11.04 17.11
CA ARG A 316 19.91 -11.33 18.49
C ARG A 316 19.52 -10.05 19.23
N SER A 317 20.39 -9.04 19.25
CA SER A 317 20.10 -7.76 19.90
C SER A 317 18.90 -7.04 19.29
N GLY A 318 18.71 -7.15 17.96
CA GLY A 318 17.53 -6.64 17.27
C GLY A 318 16.25 -7.34 17.71
N MET A 319 16.30 -8.68 17.89
CA MET A 319 15.17 -9.47 18.37
C MET A 319 14.82 -9.13 19.82
N GLU A 320 15.82 -9.03 20.72
CA GLU A 320 15.65 -8.66 22.12
C GLU A 320 14.94 -7.30 22.25
N ARG A 321 15.42 -6.28 21.52
CA ARG A 321 14.79 -4.95 21.50
C ARG A 321 13.37 -4.99 20.96
N ALA A 322 13.12 -5.74 19.89
CA ALA A 322 11.79 -5.90 19.33
C ALA A 322 10.83 -6.56 20.31
N LEU A 323 11.25 -7.61 21.01
CA LEU A 323 10.46 -8.30 22.02
C LEU A 323 10.16 -7.40 23.22
N GLU A 324 11.14 -6.63 23.68
CA GLU A 324 10.95 -5.64 24.76
C GLU A 324 9.90 -4.60 24.36
N TYR A 325 10.04 -3.96 23.19
CA TYR A 325 9.10 -2.98 22.71
C TYR A 325 7.69 -3.57 22.54
N MET A 326 7.62 -4.74 21.88
CA MET A 326 6.34 -5.43 21.66
C MET A 326 5.78 -6.07 22.94
N GLY A 327 6.53 -6.11 24.06
CA GLY A 327 6.12 -6.73 25.31
C GLY A 327 5.76 -8.20 25.10
N LEU A 328 6.58 -8.94 24.37
CA LEU A 328 6.39 -10.36 24.09
C LEU A 328 7.45 -11.19 24.80
N THR A 329 7.03 -12.39 25.23
CA THR A 329 7.93 -13.38 25.83
C THR A 329 8.32 -14.40 24.75
N PRO A 330 9.60 -14.79 24.64
CA PRO A 330 10.04 -15.87 23.76
C PRO A 330 9.22 -17.14 23.95
N ASN A 331 9.06 -17.90 22.86
CA ASN A 331 8.32 -19.16 22.82
C ASN A 331 6.80 -19.07 23.10
N THR A 332 6.23 -17.88 23.29
CA THR A 332 4.76 -17.70 23.38
C THR A 332 4.12 -18.05 22.03
N PRO A 333 3.08 -18.90 21.97
CA PRO A 333 2.34 -19.13 20.74
C PRO A 333 1.75 -17.81 20.22
N LEU A 334 1.85 -17.54 18.92
CA LEU A 334 1.29 -16.31 18.34
C LEU A 334 -0.23 -16.21 18.59
N VAL A 335 -0.93 -17.33 18.58
CA VAL A 335 -2.38 -17.40 18.86
C VAL A 335 -2.76 -17.00 20.30
N ASP A 336 -1.82 -17.00 21.23
CA ASP A 336 -2.08 -16.58 22.62
C ASP A 336 -1.92 -15.06 22.83
N ILE A 337 -1.44 -14.35 21.81
CA ILE A 337 -1.21 -12.90 21.89
C ILE A 337 -2.56 -12.18 21.83
N ARG A 338 -2.95 -11.56 22.93
CA ARG A 338 -4.16 -10.73 23.05
C ARG A 338 -3.97 -9.41 22.33
N ILE A 339 -5.05 -8.86 21.81
CA ILE A 339 -5.08 -7.56 21.13
C ILE A 339 -6.04 -6.60 21.84
N ASP A 340 -5.73 -5.31 21.78
CA ASP A 340 -6.54 -4.23 22.33
C ASP A 340 -7.33 -3.50 21.27
N ARG A 341 -6.76 -3.41 20.06
CA ARG A 341 -7.34 -2.67 18.94
C ARG A 341 -7.23 -3.45 17.62
N VAL A 342 -8.13 -3.15 16.70
CA VAL A 342 -8.09 -3.68 15.34
C VAL A 342 -8.26 -2.54 14.35
N PHE A 343 -7.40 -2.53 13.32
CA PHE A 343 -7.47 -1.60 12.21
C PHE A 343 -7.53 -2.33 10.87
N ILE A 344 -8.64 -2.17 10.15
CA ILE A 344 -8.83 -2.63 8.77
C ILE A 344 -8.90 -1.39 7.89
N GLY A 345 -7.87 -1.16 7.08
CA GLY A 345 -7.72 0.06 6.30
C GLY A 345 -6.35 0.16 5.63
N SER A 346 -5.86 1.37 5.38
CA SER A 346 -4.59 1.67 4.70
C SER A 346 -4.65 1.52 3.18
N CYS A 347 -3.73 2.16 2.46
CA CYS A 347 -3.55 1.96 1.02
C CYS A 347 -3.24 0.50 0.65
N THR A 348 -2.84 -0.32 1.62
CA THR A 348 -2.56 -1.74 1.43
C THR A 348 -3.85 -2.55 1.30
N ASN A 349 -4.79 -2.41 2.27
CA ASN A 349 -5.96 -3.28 2.40
C ASN A 349 -7.22 -2.49 2.84
N SER A 350 -7.74 -1.68 1.93
CA SER A 350 -8.96 -0.90 2.15
C SER A 350 -9.88 -0.88 0.94
N ARG A 351 -9.62 -1.76 -0.03
CA ARG A 351 -10.43 -1.90 -1.25
C ARG A 351 -11.63 -2.81 -0.99
N ILE A 352 -12.58 -2.81 -1.91
CA ILE A 352 -13.85 -3.52 -1.71
C ILE A 352 -13.67 -5.01 -1.40
N GLU A 353 -12.72 -5.69 -2.03
CA GLU A 353 -12.47 -7.11 -1.77
C GLU A 353 -11.88 -7.38 -0.38
N ASP A 354 -11.04 -6.48 0.13
CA ASP A 354 -10.52 -6.54 1.48
C ASP A 354 -11.64 -6.44 2.52
N LEU A 355 -12.58 -5.51 2.28
CA LEU A 355 -13.75 -5.32 3.13
C LEU A 355 -14.70 -6.52 3.07
N ARG A 356 -14.90 -7.11 1.88
CA ARG A 356 -15.71 -8.34 1.73
C ARG A 356 -15.10 -9.50 2.51
N ALA A 357 -13.78 -9.71 2.37
CA ALA A 357 -13.08 -10.80 3.08
C ALA A 357 -13.17 -10.65 4.60
N ALA A 358 -13.01 -9.44 5.12
CA ALA A 358 -13.15 -9.15 6.55
C ALA A 358 -14.61 -9.28 7.03
N ALA A 359 -15.58 -8.80 6.25
CA ALA A 359 -17.00 -8.87 6.58
C ALA A 359 -17.53 -10.32 6.62
N GLU A 360 -17.03 -11.19 5.75
CA GLU A 360 -17.39 -12.61 5.78
C GLU A 360 -17.02 -13.27 7.11
N VAL A 361 -15.83 -12.94 7.65
CA VAL A 361 -15.37 -13.42 8.97
C VAL A 361 -16.20 -12.82 10.12
N ALA A 362 -16.59 -11.55 10.01
CA ALA A 362 -17.31 -10.83 11.07
C ALA A 362 -18.82 -11.15 11.09
N ARG A 363 -19.38 -11.68 10.00
CA ARG A 363 -20.82 -11.90 9.82
C ARG A 363 -21.42 -12.75 10.96
N GLY A 364 -22.42 -12.20 11.65
CA GLY A 364 -23.17 -12.89 12.72
C GLY A 364 -22.37 -13.10 14.00
N LYS A 365 -21.18 -12.54 14.10
CA LYS A 365 -20.32 -12.62 15.29
C LYS A 365 -20.20 -11.26 15.99
N ARG A 366 -19.48 -11.20 17.10
CA ARG A 366 -19.28 -9.98 17.86
C ARG A 366 -17.82 -9.79 18.26
N VAL A 367 -17.35 -8.56 18.21
CA VAL A 367 -16.03 -8.14 18.71
C VAL A 367 -15.89 -8.54 20.18
N ALA A 368 -14.75 -9.13 20.52
CA ALA A 368 -14.45 -9.60 21.87
C ALA A 368 -14.41 -8.45 22.89
N ARG A 369 -14.80 -8.73 24.13
CA ARG A 369 -14.91 -7.70 25.18
C ARG A 369 -13.58 -7.03 25.56
N ASN A 370 -12.46 -7.69 25.35
CA ASN A 370 -11.13 -7.12 25.60
C ASN A 370 -10.65 -6.19 24.49
N VAL A 371 -11.25 -6.24 23.30
CA VAL A 371 -10.94 -5.33 22.20
C VAL A 371 -11.62 -3.99 22.45
N LYS A 372 -10.84 -2.98 22.79
CA LYS A 372 -11.33 -1.63 23.12
C LYS A 372 -11.92 -0.91 21.90
N GLN A 373 -11.35 -1.17 20.73
CA GLN A 373 -11.78 -0.56 19.47
C GLN A 373 -11.41 -1.45 18.29
N ALA A 374 -12.37 -1.67 17.42
CA ALA A 374 -12.16 -2.27 16.11
C ALA A 374 -12.72 -1.31 15.05
N MET A 375 -11.87 -0.87 14.10
CA MET A 375 -12.30 0.10 13.09
C MET A 375 -12.08 -0.42 11.69
N VAL A 376 -12.98 -0.03 10.78
CA VAL A 376 -12.92 -0.30 9.35
C VAL A 376 -12.96 1.03 8.62
N VAL A 377 -11.91 1.30 7.84
CA VAL A 377 -11.72 2.54 7.10
C VAL A 377 -11.65 2.22 5.61
N PRO A 378 -12.72 2.51 4.84
CA PRO A 378 -12.71 2.34 3.38
C PRO A 378 -11.62 3.18 2.70
N GLY A 379 -11.08 2.70 1.59
CA GLY A 379 -9.99 3.35 0.88
C GLY A 379 -10.39 4.61 0.12
N SER A 380 -11.66 4.72 -0.28
CA SER A 380 -12.23 5.89 -0.95
C SER A 380 -13.72 6.00 -0.64
N GLY A 381 -14.30 7.16 -0.94
CA GLY A 381 -15.74 7.35 -0.82
C GLY A 381 -16.53 6.45 -1.78
N LEU A 382 -15.97 6.11 -2.94
CA LEU A 382 -16.59 5.16 -3.87
C LEU A 382 -16.56 3.73 -3.34
N VAL A 383 -15.45 3.30 -2.73
CA VAL A 383 -15.38 2.01 -2.02
C VAL A 383 -16.39 1.97 -0.87
N LYS A 384 -16.49 3.08 -0.09
CA LYS A 384 -17.47 3.21 1.00
C LYS A 384 -18.89 3.03 0.49
N LEU A 385 -19.27 3.78 -0.55
CA LEU A 385 -20.59 3.68 -1.16
C LEU A 385 -20.89 2.28 -1.69
N GLN A 386 -19.92 1.62 -2.31
CA GLN A 386 -20.09 0.25 -2.79
C GLN A 386 -20.29 -0.71 -1.62
N ALA A 387 -19.46 -0.62 -0.58
CA ALA A 387 -19.58 -1.45 0.62
C ALA A 387 -20.95 -1.28 1.31
N GLU A 388 -21.46 -0.05 1.41
CA GLU A 388 -22.78 0.25 1.96
C GLU A 388 -23.91 -0.31 1.10
N ARG A 389 -23.82 -0.23 -0.24
CA ARG A 389 -24.79 -0.87 -1.16
C ARG A 389 -24.81 -2.39 -1.02
N GLU A 390 -23.67 -3.00 -0.72
CA GLU A 390 -23.54 -4.44 -0.47
C GLU A 390 -23.92 -4.83 0.98
N GLY A 391 -24.19 -3.85 1.85
CA GLY A 391 -24.55 -4.05 3.27
C GLY A 391 -23.38 -4.50 4.14
N LEU A 392 -22.12 -4.28 3.71
CA LEU A 392 -20.95 -4.65 4.47
C LEU A 392 -20.79 -3.78 5.74
N ASP A 393 -21.16 -2.50 5.65
CA ASP A 393 -21.20 -1.56 6.77
C ASP A 393 -22.05 -2.11 7.92
N ARG A 394 -23.24 -2.64 7.64
CA ARG A 394 -24.15 -3.21 8.64
C ARG A 394 -23.56 -4.45 9.30
N ILE A 395 -22.88 -5.31 8.51
CA ILE A 395 -22.18 -6.48 9.07
C ILE A 395 -21.14 -6.06 10.08
N PHE A 396 -20.33 -5.05 9.75
CA PHE A 396 -19.31 -4.54 10.67
C PHE A 396 -19.91 -3.86 11.90
N ILE A 397 -20.91 -2.99 11.72
CA ILE A 397 -21.57 -2.28 12.82
C ILE A 397 -22.25 -3.28 13.77
N ASP A 398 -23.00 -4.26 13.23
CA ASP A 398 -23.67 -5.30 14.02
C ASP A 398 -22.68 -6.18 14.79
N ALA A 399 -21.48 -6.40 14.22
CA ALA A 399 -20.40 -7.10 14.91
C ALA A 399 -19.70 -6.24 15.98
N GLY A 400 -19.90 -4.92 15.99
CA GLY A 400 -19.29 -3.99 16.95
C GLY A 400 -18.02 -3.29 16.43
N PHE A 401 -17.79 -3.27 15.12
CA PHE A 401 -16.76 -2.43 14.51
C PHE A 401 -17.27 -1.01 14.30
N GLU A 402 -16.37 -0.04 14.35
CA GLU A 402 -16.65 1.33 13.94
C GLU A 402 -16.46 1.46 12.42
N TRP A 403 -17.52 1.87 11.72
CA TRP A 403 -17.50 2.20 10.30
C TRP A 403 -17.09 3.65 10.12
N ARG A 404 -16.02 3.89 9.34
CA ARG A 404 -15.34 5.18 9.28
C ARG A 404 -15.45 5.85 7.91
N GLU A 405 -15.09 7.13 7.84
CA GLU A 405 -14.88 7.86 6.59
C GLU A 405 -13.52 7.53 5.97
N PRO A 406 -13.38 7.64 4.62
CA PRO A 406 -12.16 7.27 3.91
C PRO A 406 -10.94 8.13 4.29
N GLY A 407 -9.76 7.51 4.38
CA GLY A 407 -8.48 8.18 4.64
C GLY A 407 -7.42 7.20 5.13
N CYS A 408 -6.19 7.69 5.31
CA CYS A 408 -5.07 6.89 5.80
C CYS A 408 -5.24 6.47 7.28
N SER A 409 -5.94 7.30 8.09
CA SER A 409 -6.31 6.95 9.45
C SER A 409 -5.10 6.48 10.29
N MET A 410 -5.29 5.39 11.02
CA MET A 410 -4.27 4.79 11.89
C MET A 410 -3.03 4.26 11.13
N CYS A 411 -3.04 4.18 9.80
CA CYS A 411 -1.85 3.71 9.05
C CYS A 411 -0.59 4.53 9.37
N LEU A 412 -0.74 5.84 9.55
CA LEU A 412 0.34 6.77 9.87
C LEU A 412 0.10 7.55 11.19
N ALA A 413 -1.12 7.50 11.72
CA ALA A 413 -1.53 8.20 12.94
C ALA A 413 -1.28 9.74 12.89
N MET A 414 -1.47 10.35 11.71
CA MET A 414 -1.39 11.81 11.54
C MET A 414 -2.69 12.53 11.90
N ASN A 415 -3.76 11.79 12.18
CA ASN A 415 -5.04 12.30 12.67
C ASN A 415 -5.33 11.79 14.10
N ALA A 416 -6.57 11.90 14.55
CA ALA A 416 -6.99 11.45 15.88
C ALA A 416 -6.98 9.91 16.05
N ASP A 417 -6.90 9.15 14.95
CA ASP A 417 -6.89 7.69 14.99
C ASP A 417 -5.46 7.19 15.29
N ARG A 418 -5.20 6.86 16.57
CA ARG A 418 -3.88 6.40 17.02
C ARG A 418 -3.99 5.43 18.20
N LEU A 419 -2.94 4.65 18.41
CA LEU A 419 -2.77 3.79 19.57
C LEU A 419 -2.28 4.60 20.77
N GLU A 420 -2.73 4.21 21.95
CA GLU A 420 -2.13 4.64 23.19
C GLU A 420 -0.89 3.78 23.53
N PRO A 421 0.03 4.30 24.36
CA PRO A 421 1.22 3.56 24.76
C PRO A 421 0.88 2.19 25.34
N GLY A 422 1.55 1.14 24.83
CA GLY A 422 1.34 -0.24 25.25
C GLY A 422 0.17 -0.95 24.60
N GLU A 423 -0.75 -0.25 23.93
CA GLU A 423 -1.86 -0.91 23.21
C GLU A 423 -1.35 -1.72 22.03
N ARG A 424 -1.94 -2.88 21.82
CA ARG A 424 -1.61 -3.85 20.78
C ARG A 424 -2.68 -3.88 19.71
N CYS A 425 -2.28 -3.72 18.45
CA CYS A 425 -3.18 -3.66 17.32
C CYS A 425 -2.93 -4.79 16.32
N ALA A 426 -3.97 -5.51 15.92
CA ALA A 426 -3.99 -6.29 14.69
C ALA A 426 -4.35 -5.35 13.53
N SER A 427 -3.42 -5.15 12.59
CA SER A 427 -3.50 -4.07 11.60
C SER A 427 -3.28 -4.57 10.19
N THR A 428 -4.07 -4.10 9.24
CA THR A 428 -3.87 -4.33 7.82
C THR A 428 -2.99 -3.28 7.14
N SER A 429 -2.36 -2.40 7.92
CA SER A 429 -1.38 -1.43 7.40
C SER A 429 -0.14 -2.13 6.81
N ASN A 430 0.78 -1.35 6.29
CA ASN A 430 1.97 -1.84 5.60
C ASN A 430 3.24 -1.82 6.46
N ARG A 431 3.28 -1.00 7.50
CA ARG A 431 4.44 -0.79 8.38
C ARG A 431 4.07 -0.94 9.84
N ASN A 432 5.03 -1.44 10.63
CA ASN A 432 4.87 -1.67 12.06
C ASN A 432 6.09 -1.28 12.90
N PHE A 433 6.91 -0.34 12.42
CA PHE A 433 8.03 0.15 13.22
C PHE A 433 7.55 0.89 14.49
N GLU A 434 8.43 1.05 15.45
CA GLU A 434 8.16 1.69 16.73
C GLU A 434 7.47 3.05 16.56
N GLY A 435 6.32 3.24 17.18
CA GLY A 435 5.55 4.47 17.13
C GLY A 435 4.72 4.71 15.86
N ARG A 436 4.73 3.81 14.87
CA ARG A 436 4.05 4.02 13.57
C ARG A 436 2.56 4.36 13.69
N GLN A 437 1.84 3.66 14.56
CA GLN A 437 0.40 3.88 14.79
C GLN A 437 0.11 4.66 16.08
N GLY A 438 1.10 5.31 16.65
CA GLY A 438 1.05 6.06 17.92
C GLY A 438 2.26 5.74 18.81
N MET A 439 2.72 6.72 19.55
CA MET A 439 3.89 6.59 20.44
C MET A 439 3.71 5.40 21.42
N GLY A 440 4.65 4.45 21.42
CA GLY A 440 4.57 3.25 22.26
C GLY A 440 3.51 2.23 21.85
N GLY A 441 2.80 2.44 20.73
CA GLY A 441 1.83 1.50 20.17
C GLY A 441 2.51 0.27 19.58
N ARG A 442 1.89 -0.90 19.73
CA ARG A 442 2.41 -2.22 19.31
C ARG A 442 1.61 -2.77 18.14
N THR A 443 2.15 -2.69 16.94
CA THR A 443 1.45 -3.06 15.71
C THR A 443 1.88 -4.43 15.21
N HIS A 444 0.90 -5.31 14.95
CA HIS A 444 1.07 -6.57 14.24
C HIS A 444 0.41 -6.49 12.87
N LEU A 445 1.17 -6.71 11.82
CA LEU A 445 0.66 -6.75 10.44
C LEU A 445 0.00 -8.10 10.17
N VAL A 446 -1.22 -8.05 9.65
CA VAL A 446 -2.04 -9.21 9.30
C VAL A 446 -2.89 -8.93 8.06
N SER A 447 -3.49 -9.97 7.47
CA SER A 447 -4.48 -9.82 6.40
C SER A 447 -5.84 -9.33 6.93
N PRO A 448 -6.73 -8.78 6.08
CA PRO A 448 -8.06 -8.31 6.50
C PRO A 448 -8.90 -9.37 7.21
N ALA A 449 -8.90 -10.60 6.70
CA ALA A 449 -9.61 -11.72 7.33
C ALA A 449 -9.02 -12.07 8.71
N MET A 450 -7.69 -12.06 8.84
CA MET A 450 -6.98 -12.28 10.10
C MET A 450 -7.27 -11.16 11.12
N ALA A 451 -7.33 -9.90 10.67
CA ALA A 451 -7.68 -8.77 11.53
C ALA A 451 -9.11 -8.90 12.07
N ALA A 452 -10.06 -9.25 11.19
CA ALA A 452 -11.45 -9.48 11.60
C ALA A 452 -11.57 -10.67 12.57
N ALA A 453 -10.90 -11.78 12.30
CA ALA A 453 -10.89 -12.95 13.19
C ALA A 453 -10.29 -12.61 14.55
N ALA A 454 -9.20 -11.85 14.58
CA ALA A 454 -8.57 -11.39 15.81
C ALA A 454 -9.48 -10.43 16.61
N ALA A 455 -10.28 -9.56 15.93
CA ALA A 455 -11.27 -8.73 16.59
C ALA A 455 -12.33 -9.55 17.31
N ILE A 456 -12.82 -10.61 16.68
CA ILE A 456 -13.88 -11.48 17.23
C ILE A 456 -13.34 -12.35 18.35
N ALA A 457 -12.13 -12.89 18.23
CA ALA A 457 -11.52 -13.76 19.23
C ALA A 457 -10.90 -13.00 20.41
N GLY A 458 -10.47 -11.74 20.20
CA GLY A 458 -9.70 -10.94 21.18
C GLY A 458 -8.21 -11.29 21.25
N HIS A 459 -7.75 -12.19 20.41
CA HIS A 459 -6.37 -12.63 20.23
C HIS A 459 -6.16 -13.13 18.79
N PHE A 460 -4.94 -13.42 18.39
CA PHE A 460 -4.72 -13.99 17.06
C PHE A 460 -5.27 -15.42 17.00
N VAL A 461 -5.85 -15.74 15.85
CA VAL A 461 -6.38 -17.07 15.55
C VAL A 461 -6.06 -17.42 14.11
N ASP A 462 -5.94 -18.69 13.82
CA ASP A 462 -5.79 -19.17 12.44
C ASP A 462 -7.15 -19.07 11.73
N VAL A 463 -7.27 -18.13 10.81
CA VAL A 463 -8.51 -17.87 10.08
C VAL A 463 -8.99 -19.10 9.27
N ARG A 464 -8.09 -20.02 8.91
CA ARG A 464 -8.42 -21.27 8.20
C ARG A 464 -9.34 -22.17 9.03
N ASN A 465 -9.22 -22.10 10.34
CA ASN A 465 -9.99 -22.89 11.33
C ASN A 465 -11.09 -22.07 12.02
N PHE A 466 -11.18 -20.78 11.73
CA PHE A 466 -12.11 -19.85 12.37
C PHE A 466 -13.47 -19.86 11.68
N ARG A 467 -14.43 -20.69 12.18
CA ARG A 467 -15.79 -20.85 11.66
C ARG A 467 -16.82 -20.12 12.51
#